data_cacfd247f95813eaa1642e058ab966c5
#
_entry.id   cacfd247f95813eaa1642e058ab966c5
#
_cell.length_a   1.000
_cell.length_b   1.000
_cell.length_c   1.000
_cell.angle_alpha   90.00
_cell.angle_beta   90.00
_cell.angle_gamma   90.00
#
_symmetry.space_group_name_H-M   'P 1'
#
loop_
_entity.id
_entity.type
_entity.pdbx_description
1 polymer ?
#
loop_
_entity_poly.entity_id
_entity_poly.type
_entity_poly.pdbx_seq_one_letter_code
_entity_poly.pdbx_strand_id
1 'polypeptide(L)'
;MIEGRGKLGRKNRGGAHMQLVITMSRRYGTGASVIAKELSKRLDIPVYDKVDVEQEIHKNHYDTEAEAIRELAEQPCIILGRCASEILKDKSNAFNIYVCADKEDRINRVMERDHLSREEALKRIEETDAEREKYYYQHTGKIWGDVSDYHIILDTSKFGIDNCADVLMRYFERMQYI
;
A
#
# COMPACT_ATOMS: atom_id res chain seq x y z
N MET A 1 -23.29 -20.42 12.09
CA MET A 1 -22.63 -21.00 10.88
C MET A 1 -22.10 -19.84 10.09
N ILE A 2 -20.78 -19.63 10.11
CA ILE A 2 -20.09 -18.58 9.34
C ILE A 2 -19.30 -19.32 8.27
N GLU A 3 -19.90 -19.53 7.12
CA GLU A 3 -19.21 -19.96 5.91
C GLU A 3 -19.04 -18.74 5.01
N GLY A 4 -17.82 -18.38 4.73
CA GLY A 4 -17.46 -17.27 3.85
C GLY A 4 -16.01 -16.88 3.99
N ARG A 5 -15.10 -17.84 4.21
CA ARG A 5 -13.67 -17.55 4.09
C ARG A 5 -13.29 -17.58 2.62
N GLY A 6 -13.12 -16.40 2.04
CA GLY A 6 -12.40 -16.24 0.78
C GLY A 6 -11.06 -16.96 0.90
N LYS A 7 -10.86 -18.00 0.10
CA LYS A 7 -9.61 -18.76 0.04
C LYS A 7 -8.58 -17.90 -0.70
N LEU A 8 -7.84 -17.10 0.04
CA LEU A 8 -6.52 -16.67 -0.41
C LEU A 8 -5.66 -17.94 -0.55
N GLY A 9 -5.08 -18.13 -1.70
CA GLY A 9 -4.48 -19.33 -2.26
C GLY A 9 -3.83 -20.31 -1.28
N ARG A 10 -4.24 -21.57 -1.34
CA ARG A 10 -3.57 -22.68 -0.67
C ARG A 10 -2.26 -23.00 -1.37
N LYS A 11 -1.19 -23.20 -0.57
CA LYS A 11 0.10 -23.76 -1.00
C LYS A 11 -0.03 -24.82 -2.09
N ASN A 12 0.70 -24.62 -3.17
CA ASN A 12 1.16 -25.74 -3.98
C ASN A 12 2.24 -26.50 -3.18
N ARG A 13 2.06 -27.80 -2.98
CA ARG A 13 3.01 -28.68 -2.29
C ARG A 13 4.25 -28.87 -3.18
N GLY A 14 5.16 -27.95 -3.09
CA GLY A 14 6.42 -27.99 -3.82
C GLY A 14 7.15 -26.68 -3.63
N GLY A 15 7.67 -26.38 -2.44
CA GLY A 15 8.75 -25.44 -2.16
C GLY A 15 8.79 -24.04 -2.78
N ALA A 16 7.80 -23.61 -3.55
CA ALA A 16 7.74 -22.25 -4.09
C ALA A 16 7.09 -21.34 -3.05
N HIS A 17 7.86 -20.42 -2.49
CA HIS A 17 7.32 -19.28 -1.76
C HIS A 17 6.26 -18.59 -2.64
N MET A 18 5.09 -18.32 -2.07
CA MET A 18 4.06 -17.59 -2.79
C MET A 18 4.61 -16.19 -3.11
N GLN A 19 4.53 -15.78 -4.35
CA GLN A 19 5.04 -14.47 -4.81
C GLN A 19 4.08 -13.38 -4.30
N LEU A 20 4.28 -12.90 -3.07
CA LEU A 20 3.43 -11.91 -2.43
C LEU A 20 3.60 -10.53 -3.07
N VAL A 21 2.53 -9.97 -3.58
CA VAL A 21 2.46 -8.58 -4.03
C VAL A 21 1.68 -7.77 -3.01
N ILE A 22 2.27 -6.73 -2.47
CA ILE A 22 1.65 -5.86 -1.47
C ILE A 22 1.26 -4.54 -2.13
N THR A 23 -0.01 -4.16 -2.07
CA THR A 23 -0.44 -2.81 -2.42
C THR A 23 -0.69 -2.01 -1.15
N MET A 24 -0.27 -0.76 -1.12
CA MET A 24 -0.42 0.07 0.07
C MET A 24 -1.00 1.44 -0.28
N SER A 25 -2.29 1.61 -0.04
CA SER A 25 -2.97 2.91 -0.04
C SER A 25 -2.77 3.61 1.30
N ARG A 26 -2.71 4.94 1.31
CA ARG A 26 -2.39 5.67 2.54
C ARG A 26 -2.81 7.13 2.49
N ARG A 27 -3.29 7.65 3.61
CA ARG A 27 -3.39 9.07 3.85
C ARG A 27 -1.99 9.69 3.98
N TYR A 28 -1.87 10.98 3.65
CA TYR A 28 -0.58 11.68 3.75
C TYR A 28 -0.17 11.86 5.21
N GLY A 29 1.11 11.68 5.51
CA GLY A 29 1.65 11.82 6.88
C GLY A 29 1.41 10.62 7.80
N THR A 30 0.96 9.47 7.28
CA THR A 30 0.70 8.26 8.10
C THR A 30 1.93 7.43 8.42
N GLY A 31 3.07 7.68 7.75
CA GLY A 31 4.28 6.85 7.90
C GLY A 31 4.29 5.59 7.02
N ALA A 32 3.34 5.43 6.11
CA ALA A 32 3.24 4.24 5.25
C ALA A 32 4.51 3.95 4.44
N SER A 33 5.24 4.99 4.00
CA SER A 33 6.50 4.81 3.29
C SER A 33 7.60 4.20 4.17
N VAL A 34 7.59 4.49 5.47
CA VAL A 34 8.51 3.89 6.44
C VAL A 34 8.17 2.41 6.63
N ILE A 35 6.88 2.09 6.79
CA ILE A 35 6.40 0.72 6.89
C ILE A 35 6.77 -0.08 5.63
N ALA A 36 6.54 0.48 4.44
CA ALA A 36 6.88 -0.16 3.18
C ALA A 36 8.38 -0.46 3.05
N LYS A 37 9.24 0.49 3.42
CA LYS A 37 10.70 0.31 3.42
C LYS A 37 11.15 -0.78 4.39
N GLU A 38 10.56 -0.84 5.56
CA GLU A 38 10.88 -1.87 6.55
C GLU A 38 10.43 -3.27 6.07
N LEU A 39 9.23 -3.38 5.50
CA LEU A 39 8.76 -4.62 4.88
C LEU A 39 9.65 -5.05 3.71
N SER A 40 10.01 -4.12 2.84
CA SER A 40 10.93 -4.35 1.72
C SER A 40 12.24 -4.96 2.18
N LYS A 41 12.84 -4.40 3.22
CA LYS A 41 14.09 -4.89 3.80
C LYS A 41 13.94 -6.30 4.38
N ARG A 42 12.84 -6.58 5.08
CA ARG A 42 12.61 -7.88 5.73
C ARG A 42 12.23 -8.99 4.75
N LEU A 43 11.51 -8.63 3.69
CA LEU A 43 11.03 -9.56 2.67
C LEU A 43 12.00 -9.69 1.47
N ASP A 44 13.01 -8.83 1.40
CA ASP A 44 13.94 -8.71 0.25
C ASP A 44 13.20 -8.50 -1.08
N ILE A 45 12.23 -7.58 -1.08
CA ILE A 45 11.42 -7.23 -2.25
C ILE A 45 11.42 -5.71 -2.49
N PRO A 46 11.36 -5.25 -3.77
CA PRO A 46 11.37 -3.82 -4.08
C PRO A 46 10.10 -3.10 -3.65
N VAL A 47 10.23 -1.79 -3.42
CA VAL A 47 9.10 -0.85 -3.27
C VAL A 47 9.04 0.04 -4.51
N TYR A 48 7.86 0.20 -5.06
CA TYR A 48 7.58 1.08 -6.19
C TYR A 48 6.59 2.17 -5.78
N ASP A 49 6.99 3.43 -5.93
CA ASP A 49 6.12 4.57 -5.77
C ASP A 49 5.69 5.18 -7.12
N LYS A 50 5.09 6.37 -7.09
CA LYS A 50 4.66 7.06 -8.31
C LYS A 50 5.81 7.27 -9.30
N VAL A 51 6.98 7.70 -8.80
CA VAL A 51 8.13 8.02 -9.64
C VAL A 51 8.69 6.76 -10.29
N ASP A 52 8.76 5.67 -9.52
CA ASP A 52 9.23 4.38 -10.02
C ASP A 52 8.34 3.83 -11.13
N VAL A 53 7.02 3.91 -10.94
CA VAL A 53 6.04 3.47 -11.95
C VAL A 53 6.13 4.33 -13.22
N GLU A 54 6.25 5.65 -13.08
CA GLU A 54 6.44 6.57 -14.22
C GLU A 54 7.75 6.24 -14.98
N GLN A 55 8.83 5.93 -14.28
CA GLN A 55 10.09 5.51 -14.90
C GLN A 55 9.95 4.19 -15.65
N GLU A 56 9.24 3.21 -15.11
CA GLU A 56 8.97 1.94 -15.79
C GLU A 56 8.14 2.12 -17.06
N ILE A 57 7.15 3.02 -17.06
CA ILE A 57 6.38 3.38 -18.26
C ILE A 57 7.32 3.89 -19.36
N HIS A 58 8.20 4.85 -19.03
CA HIS A 58 9.13 5.42 -20.00
C HIS A 58 10.16 4.42 -20.50
N LYS A 59 10.70 3.58 -19.62
CA LYS A 59 11.74 2.60 -19.95
C LYS A 59 11.25 1.50 -20.88
N ASN A 60 10.05 1.00 -20.62
CA ASN A 60 9.50 -0.17 -21.33
C ASN A 60 8.41 0.20 -22.34
N HIS A 61 8.15 1.50 -22.54
CA HIS A 61 7.16 2.01 -23.50
C HIS A 61 5.74 1.47 -23.27
N TYR A 62 5.32 1.36 -21.99
CA TYR A 62 3.93 1.00 -21.68
C TYR A 62 2.98 2.14 -22.06
N ASP A 63 1.83 1.80 -22.60
CA ASP A 63 0.81 2.78 -22.98
C ASP A 63 0.06 3.32 -21.76
N THR A 64 -0.01 2.52 -20.68
CA THR A 64 -0.75 2.88 -19.49
C THR A 64 0.00 2.53 -18.20
N GLU A 65 -0.31 3.26 -17.13
CA GLU A 65 0.17 2.99 -15.79
C GLU A 65 -0.31 1.61 -15.27
N ALA A 66 -1.52 1.19 -15.66
CA ALA A 66 -2.04 -0.12 -15.30
C ALA A 66 -1.25 -1.28 -15.89
N GLU A 67 -0.73 -1.13 -17.11
CA GLU A 67 0.17 -2.13 -17.72
C GLU A 67 1.48 -2.22 -16.96
N ALA A 68 2.11 -1.09 -16.67
CA ALA A 68 3.35 -1.06 -15.89
C ALA A 68 3.16 -1.71 -14.50
N ILE A 69 2.07 -1.40 -13.81
CA ILE A 69 1.77 -1.99 -12.50
C ILE A 69 1.55 -3.50 -12.58
N ARG A 70 0.86 -4.01 -13.61
CA ARG A 70 0.68 -5.45 -13.78
C ARG A 70 2.00 -6.16 -14.04
N GLU A 71 2.86 -5.57 -14.84
CA GLU A 71 4.19 -6.13 -15.13
C GLU A 71 5.09 -6.13 -13.89
N LEU A 72 5.16 -5.03 -13.15
CA LEU A 72 5.88 -4.97 -11.88
C LEU A 72 5.39 -6.02 -10.88
N ALA A 73 4.09 -6.30 -10.89
CA ALA A 73 3.45 -7.28 -10.02
C ALA A 73 3.64 -8.75 -10.45
N GLU A 74 4.35 -9.03 -11.55
CA GLU A 74 4.76 -10.41 -11.91
C GLU A 74 5.85 -10.95 -10.98
N GLN A 75 6.53 -10.08 -10.25
CA GLN A 75 7.48 -10.43 -9.21
C GLN A 75 7.00 -9.93 -7.83
N PRO A 76 7.46 -10.53 -6.73
CA PRO A 76 7.17 -10.01 -5.40
C PRO A 76 7.57 -8.55 -5.27
N CYS A 77 6.66 -7.69 -4.84
CA CYS A 77 6.94 -6.27 -4.69
C CYS A 77 5.93 -5.58 -3.75
N ILE A 78 6.22 -4.34 -3.41
CA ILE A 78 5.32 -3.42 -2.70
C ILE A 78 5.04 -2.24 -3.61
N ILE A 79 3.77 -1.93 -3.86
CA ILE A 79 3.36 -0.79 -4.70
C ILE A 79 2.61 0.23 -3.85
N LEU A 80 3.11 1.47 -3.83
CA LEU A 80 2.54 2.56 -3.05
C LEU A 80 1.54 3.38 -3.85
N GLY A 81 0.26 3.19 -3.59
CA GLY A 81 -0.84 3.94 -4.20
C GLY A 81 -1.12 3.55 -5.65
N ARG A 82 -1.34 4.54 -6.53
CA ARG A 82 -1.56 4.40 -8.00
C ARG A 82 -2.71 3.47 -8.35
N CYS A 83 -3.74 3.40 -7.50
CA CYS A 83 -4.88 2.48 -7.68
C CYS A 83 -4.48 1.00 -7.81
N ALA A 84 -3.27 0.63 -7.33
CA ALA A 84 -2.73 -0.73 -7.50
C ALA A 84 -3.65 -1.81 -6.92
N SER A 85 -4.36 -1.53 -5.82
CA SER A 85 -5.34 -2.46 -5.23
C SER A 85 -6.49 -2.79 -6.18
N GLU A 86 -6.96 -1.82 -6.98
CA GLU A 86 -8.01 -2.05 -7.98
C GLU A 86 -7.45 -2.66 -9.27
N ILE A 87 -6.29 -2.20 -9.72
CA ILE A 87 -5.63 -2.74 -10.92
C ILE A 87 -5.31 -4.23 -10.76
N LEU A 88 -4.94 -4.65 -9.54
CA LEU A 88 -4.53 -6.02 -9.22
C LEU A 88 -5.61 -6.83 -8.48
N LYS A 89 -6.87 -6.38 -8.49
CA LYS A 89 -7.97 -7.01 -7.73
C LYS A 89 -8.19 -8.49 -8.05
N ASP A 90 -7.92 -8.90 -9.29
CA ASP A 90 -8.07 -10.28 -9.74
C ASP A 90 -6.79 -11.13 -9.51
N LYS A 91 -5.73 -10.54 -8.99
CA LYS A 91 -4.47 -11.22 -8.71
C LYS A 91 -4.52 -11.86 -7.32
N SER A 92 -4.59 -13.19 -7.27
CA SER A 92 -4.83 -13.97 -6.04
C SER A 92 -3.72 -13.87 -4.99
N ASN A 93 -2.55 -13.41 -5.36
CA ASN A 93 -1.39 -13.17 -4.49
C ASN A 93 -1.19 -11.69 -4.15
N ALA A 94 -2.12 -10.81 -4.52
CA ALA A 94 -2.11 -9.41 -4.11
C ALA A 94 -2.71 -9.24 -2.71
N PHE A 95 -2.01 -8.52 -1.85
CA PHE A 95 -2.45 -8.19 -0.49
C PHE A 95 -2.59 -6.68 -0.33
N ASN A 96 -3.83 -6.23 -0.13
CA ASN A 96 -4.17 -4.81 -0.13
C ASN A 96 -4.21 -4.25 1.30
N ILE A 97 -3.42 -3.21 1.55
CA ILE A 97 -3.29 -2.52 2.83
C ILE A 97 -3.75 -1.07 2.68
N TYR A 98 -4.49 -0.57 3.67
CA TYR A 98 -4.75 0.86 3.83
C TYR A 98 -4.13 1.36 5.13
N VAL A 99 -3.40 2.48 5.06
CA VAL A 99 -2.74 3.07 6.23
C VAL A 99 -3.37 4.43 6.56
N CYS A 100 -3.87 4.54 7.78
CA CYS A 100 -4.44 5.77 8.33
C CYS A 100 -3.73 6.19 9.62
N ALA A 101 -4.05 7.36 10.12
CA ALA A 101 -3.61 7.89 11.40
C ALA A 101 -4.50 9.06 11.81
N ASP A 102 -4.52 9.39 13.09
CA ASP A 102 -5.18 10.57 13.61
C ASP A 102 -4.61 11.84 12.96
N LYS A 103 -5.48 12.84 12.75
CA LYS A 103 -5.12 14.08 12.04
C LYS A 103 -3.96 14.80 12.72
N GLU A 104 -3.96 14.87 14.05
CA GLU A 104 -2.89 15.52 14.81
C GLU A 104 -1.53 14.85 14.65
N ASP A 105 -1.49 13.53 14.69
CA ASP A 105 -0.26 12.79 14.50
C ASP A 105 0.31 12.98 13.10
N ARG A 106 -0.55 13.03 12.09
CA ARG A 106 -0.15 13.31 10.72
C ARG A 106 0.43 14.71 10.58
N ILE A 107 -0.22 15.72 11.19
CA ILE A 107 0.29 17.09 11.18
C ILE A 107 1.67 17.16 11.83
N ASN A 108 1.83 16.61 13.02
CA ASN A 108 3.09 16.63 13.75
C ASN A 108 4.22 15.94 12.95
N ARG A 109 3.95 14.79 12.36
CA ARG A 109 4.91 14.07 11.51
C ARG A 109 5.33 14.87 10.28
N VAL A 110 4.38 15.56 9.63
CA VAL A 110 4.67 16.37 8.44
C VAL A 110 5.46 17.62 8.82
N MET A 111 5.10 18.28 9.93
CA MET A 111 5.87 19.41 10.47
C MET A 111 7.32 19.02 10.74
N GLU A 112 7.54 17.91 11.43
CA GLU A 112 8.87 17.44 11.80
C GLU A 112 9.71 17.01 10.59
N ARG A 113 9.11 16.21 9.70
CA ARG A 113 9.80 15.69 8.53
C ARG A 113 10.19 16.76 7.51
N ASP A 114 9.26 17.71 7.25
CA ASP A 114 9.39 18.67 6.15
C ASP A 114 9.78 20.07 6.67
N HIS A 115 10.00 20.22 7.98
CA HIS A 115 10.33 21.50 8.64
C HIS A 115 9.30 22.59 8.36
N LEU A 116 8.02 22.27 8.41
CA LEU A 116 6.90 23.16 8.12
C LEU A 116 6.24 23.69 9.39
N SER A 117 5.62 24.86 9.28
CA SER A 117 4.65 25.32 10.29
C SER A 117 3.42 24.39 10.31
N ARG A 118 2.65 24.44 11.40
CA ARG A 118 1.40 23.68 11.53
C ARG A 118 0.42 23.99 10.41
N GLU A 119 0.27 25.25 10.05
CA GLU A 119 -0.65 25.67 8.98
C GLU A 119 -0.23 25.12 7.62
N GLU A 120 1.06 25.20 7.29
CA GLU A 120 1.61 24.64 6.05
C GLU A 120 1.48 23.11 6.00
N ALA A 121 1.74 22.42 7.12
CA ALA A 121 1.59 20.97 7.22
C ALA A 121 0.15 20.54 7.02
N LEU A 122 -0.81 21.23 7.68
CA LEU A 122 -2.23 20.96 7.53
C LEU A 122 -2.68 21.15 6.06
N LYS A 123 -2.32 22.28 5.47
CA LYS A 123 -2.64 22.57 4.07
C LYS A 123 -2.09 21.47 3.13
N ARG A 124 -0.83 21.09 3.30
CA ARG A 124 -0.21 20.02 2.49
C ARG A 124 -0.93 18.69 2.64
N ILE A 125 -1.34 18.33 3.86
CA ILE A 125 -2.11 17.11 4.12
C ILE A 125 -3.44 17.13 3.38
N GLU A 126 -4.19 18.23 3.51
CA GLU A 126 -5.52 18.36 2.91
C GLU A 126 -5.45 18.36 1.37
N GLU A 127 -4.53 19.10 0.79
CA GLU A 127 -4.31 19.13 -0.66
C GLU A 127 -3.90 17.75 -1.20
N THR A 128 -2.93 17.10 -0.57
CA THR A 128 -2.44 15.79 -1.02
C THR A 128 -3.51 14.70 -0.90
N ASP A 129 -4.26 14.69 0.22
CA ASP A 129 -5.33 13.72 0.41
C ASP A 129 -6.47 13.96 -0.61
N ALA A 130 -6.83 15.21 -0.88
CA ALA A 130 -7.85 15.57 -1.89
C ALA A 130 -7.41 15.16 -3.31
N GLU A 131 -6.14 15.38 -3.68
CA GLU A 131 -5.60 14.93 -4.96
C GLU A 131 -5.65 13.40 -5.11
N ARG A 132 -5.29 12.64 -4.06
CA ARG A 132 -5.33 11.17 -4.05
C ARG A 132 -6.75 10.65 -4.15
N GLU A 133 -7.68 11.23 -3.41
CA GLU A 133 -9.10 10.88 -3.45
C GLU A 133 -9.70 11.11 -4.84
N LYS A 134 -9.44 12.29 -5.42
CA LYS A 134 -9.85 12.64 -6.78
C LYS A 134 -9.25 11.67 -7.81
N TYR A 135 -7.96 11.42 -7.73
CA TYR A 135 -7.26 10.49 -8.62
C TYR A 135 -7.87 9.08 -8.53
N TYR A 136 -8.08 8.57 -7.31
CA TYR A 136 -8.66 7.25 -7.09
C TYR A 136 -10.07 7.16 -7.68
N TYR A 137 -10.93 8.15 -7.41
CA TYR A 137 -12.28 8.18 -7.96
C TYR A 137 -12.30 8.24 -9.49
N GLN A 138 -11.46 9.07 -10.08
CA GLN A 138 -11.39 9.21 -11.55
C GLN A 138 -10.97 7.90 -12.26
N HIS A 139 -10.12 7.08 -11.62
CA HIS A 139 -9.61 5.86 -12.23
C HIS A 139 -10.39 4.60 -11.86
N THR A 140 -11.14 4.63 -10.77
CA THR A 140 -11.83 3.43 -10.26
C THR A 140 -13.34 3.59 -10.14
N GLY A 141 -13.85 4.83 -10.09
CA GLY A 141 -15.24 5.12 -9.76
C GLY A 141 -15.63 4.83 -8.32
N LYS A 142 -14.67 4.52 -7.45
CA LYS A 142 -14.89 4.09 -6.06
C LYS A 142 -14.50 5.17 -5.04
N ILE A 143 -14.97 5.00 -3.82
CA ILE A 143 -14.58 5.84 -2.68
C ILE A 143 -13.22 5.39 -2.15
N TRP A 144 -12.27 6.31 -2.11
CA TRP A 144 -10.94 6.03 -1.58
C TRP A 144 -10.96 5.76 -0.07
N GLY A 145 -10.42 4.64 0.35
CA GLY A 145 -10.40 4.21 1.75
C GLY A 145 -11.66 3.47 2.20
N ASP A 146 -12.51 3.02 1.26
CA ASP A 146 -13.58 2.10 1.61
C ASP A 146 -12.98 0.80 2.17
N VAL A 147 -13.42 0.42 3.37
CA VAL A 147 -12.87 -0.73 4.10
C VAL A 147 -13.00 -2.04 3.34
N SER A 148 -13.98 -2.16 2.45
CA SER A 148 -14.24 -3.37 1.67
C SER A 148 -13.17 -3.65 0.59
N ASP A 149 -12.40 -2.64 0.20
CA ASP A 149 -11.36 -2.76 -0.84
C ASP A 149 -10.00 -3.23 -0.29
N TYR A 150 -9.87 -3.36 1.05
CA TYR A 150 -8.59 -3.68 1.69
C TYR A 150 -8.68 -4.94 2.56
N HIS A 151 -7.59 -5.72 2.58
CA HIS A 151 -7.48 -6.90 3.43
C HIS A 151 -7.18 -6.54 4.89
N ILE A 152 -6.46 -5.43 5.11
CA ILE A 152 -6.17 -4.87 6.43
C ILE A 152 -6.10 -3.35 6.38
N ILE A 153 -6.55 -2.72 7.46
CA ILE A 153 -6.42 -1.28 7.70
C ILE A 153 -5.56 -1.10 8.95
N LEU A 154 -4.48 -0.32 8.82
CA LEU A 154 -3.55 -0.03 9.90
C LEU A 154 -3.65 1.42 10.33
N ASP A 155 -3.99 1.64 11.57
CA ASP A 155 -3.96 2.95 12.23
C ASP A 155 -2.60 3.13 12.94
N THR A 156 -1.73 3.95 12.35
CA THR A 156 -0.38 4.16 12.90
C THR A 156 -0.36 5.03 14.15
N SER A 157 -1.46 5.70 14.49
CA SER A 157 -1.60 6.39 15.77
C SER A 157 -1.85 5.42 16.93
N LYS A 158 -2.46 4.27 16.65
CA LYS A 158 -2.75 3.24 17.67
C LYS A 158 -1.64 2.19 17.77
N PHE A 159 -1.10 1.76 16.64
CA PHE A 159 -0.06 0.73 16.61
C PHE A 159 1.36 1.28 16.76
N GLY A 160 1.61 2.53 16.36
CA GLY A 160 2.95 3.04 16.11
C GLY A 160 3.49 2.56 14.76
N ILE A 161 4.26 3.41 14.08
CA ILE A 161 4.80 3.09 12.74
C ILE A 161 5.70 1.86 12.79
N ASP A 162 6.57 1.76 13.79
CA ASP A 162 7.55 0.67 13.93
C ASP A 162 6.88 -0.69 14.15
N ASN A 163 5.78 -0.71 14.91
CA ASN A 163 5.05 -1.96 15.19
C ASN A 163 4.19 -2.44 14.00
N CYS A 164 3.83 -1.55 13.09
CA CYS A 164 2.99 -1.94 11.94
C CYS A 164 3.67 -2.98 11.05
N ALA A 165 4.97 -2.85 10.81
CA ALA A 165 5.72 -3.85 10.04
C ALA A 165 5.77 -5.20 10.77
N ASP A 166 5.93 -5.21 12.09
CA ASP A 166 5.92 -6.44 12.91
C ASP A 166 4.57 -7.16 12.84
N VAL A 167 3.47 -6.41 12.94
CA VAL A 167 2.10 -6.97 12.81
C VAL A 167 1.92 -7.63 11.45
N LEU A 168 2.34 -6.96 10.38
CA LEU A 168 2.23 -7.49 9.02
C LEU A 168 3.11 -8.74 8.81
N MET A 169 4.36 -8.72 9.28
CA MET A 169 5.26 -9.86 9.17
C MET A 169 4.69 -11.09 9.88
N ARG A 170 4.23 -10.93 11.13
CA ARG A 170 3.57 -12.02 11.87
C ARG A 170 2.33 -12.55 11.17
N TYR A 171 1.55 -11.67 10.57
CA TYR A 171 0.39 -12.08 9.79
C TYR A 171 0.83 -12.89 8.56
N PHE A 172 1.82 -12.43 7.80
CA PHE A 172 2.31 -13.13 6.62
C PHE A 172 2.89 -14.51 6.96
N GLU A 173 3.68 -14.61 8.04
CA GLU A 173 4.17 -15.88 8.56
C GLU A 173 3.02 -16.82 8.95
N ARG A 174 2.04 -16.32 9.72
CA ARG A 174 0.90 -17.12 10.18
C ARG A 174 0.05 -17.63 9.03
N MET A 175 -0.11 -16.83 7.99
CA MET A 175 -0.85 -17.19 6.78
C MET A 175 -0.02 -17.99 5.77
N GLN A 176 1.27 -18.21 6.07
CA GLN A 176 2.21 -18.92 5.22
C GLN A 176 2.42 -18.25 3.84
N TYR A 177 2.44 -16.92 3.84
CA TYR A 177 2.83 -16.14 2.66
C TYR A 177 4.35 -16.07 2.51
N ILE A 178 5.06 -16.24 3.62
CA ILE A 178 6.52 -16.22 3.75
C ILE A 178 6.97 -17.35 4.66
#